data_0bd00a4c5f11a5f35d4437c44b795986
#
_entry.id   0bd00a4c5f11a5f35d4437c44b795986
#
_cell.length_a   1.000
_cell.length_b   1.000
_cell.length_c   1.000
_cell.angle_alpha   90.00
_cell.angle_beta   90.00
_cell.angle_gamma   90.00
#
_symmetry.space_group_name_H-M   'P 1'
#
loop_
_entity.id
_entity.type
_entity.pdbx_description
1 polymer ?
#
loop_
_entity_poly.entity_id
_entity_poly.type
_entity_poly.pdbx_seq_one_letter_code
_entity_poly.pdbx_strand_id
1 'polypeptide(L)'
;SFKDLGLFAMTISAHKVGGPLGVGALILRRAVELPPLLHGGGQERDIRSGTVNAPAIVAFAAAVAATNYDAEKVTSLRKKFERGVQSLRPDAIVNGAEAARLPGISNITFPGTQSDSLLLLMDSEKVSCSTGAACSAGVHQPSHVLMAMGRSDVVAQSSLRFSFGATSTDSDVEFALSVLPRVIERGLAAHSVGRP
;
A
#
# COMPACT_ATOMS: atom_id res chain seq x y z
N SER A 1 -13.35 -15.75 -1.01
CA SER A 1 -12.60 -16.95 -1.45
C SER A 1 -12.14 -16.78 -2.90
N PHE A 2 -11.10 -17.54 -3.33
CA PHE A 2 -10.59 -17.50 -4.72
C PHE A 2 -11.69 -17.84 -5.75
N LYS A 3 -12.60 -18.75 -5.41
CA LYS A 3 -13.72 -19.13 -6.27
C LYS A 3 -14.69 -17.97 -6.49
N ASP A 4 -14.99 -17.22 -5.44
CA ASP A 4 -15.98 -16.14 -5.46
C ASP A 4 -15.47 -14.92 -6.25
N LEU A 5 -14.14 -14.75 -6.31
CA LEU A 5 -13.50 -13.71 -7.10
C LEU A 5 -13.58 -13.96 -8.62
N GLY A 6 -13.98 -15.15 -9.06
CA GLY A 6 -14.07 -15.48 -10.47
C GLY A 6 -12.73 -15.52 -11.22
N LEU A 7 -11.61 -15.50 -10.50
CA LEU A 7 -10.27 -15.40 -11.09
C LEU A 7 -9.84 -16.71 -11.75
N PHE A 8 -9.04 -16.59 -12.80
CA PHE A 8 -8.35 -17.68 -13.47
C PHE A 8 -7.10 -18.12 -12.70
N ALA A 9 -6.32 -17.14 -12.25
CA ALA A 9 -5.10 -17.31 -11.48
C ALA A 9 -4.94 -16.15 -10.49
N MET A 10 -4.21 -16.39 -9.39
CA MET A 10 -3.87 -15.36 -8.41
C MET A 10 -2.48 -15.63 -7.82
N THR A 11 -1.65 -14.61 -7.76
CA THR A 11 -0.36 -14.66 -7.06
C THR A 11 -0.48 -14.06 -5.67
N ILE A 12 0.20 -14.65 -4.70
CA ILE A 12 0.29 -14.16 -3.32
C ILE A 12 1.74 -14.15 -2.90
N SER A 13 2.20 -13.03 -2.31
CA SER A 13 3.54 -12.92 -1.71
C SER A 13 3.43 -13.03 -0.19
N ALA A 14 4.24 -13.90 0.41
CA ALA A 14 4.19 -14.15 1.85
C ALA A 14 4.43 -12.89 2.69
N HIS A 15 5.40 -12.04 2.31
CA HIS A 15 5.70 -10.80 3.03
C HIS A 15 4.55 -9.77 3.04
N LYS A 16 3.54 -9.92 2.16
CA LYS A 16 2.34 -9.05 2.16
C LYS A 16 1.29 -9.48 3.21
N VAL A 17 1.45 -10.67 3.77
CA VAL A 17 0.59 -11.20 4.84
C VAL A 17 1.36 -11.49 6.13
N GLY A 18 2.53 -10.86 6.32
CA GLY A 18 3.35 -11.03 7.52
C GLY A 18 4.24 -12.28 7.52
N GLY A 19 4.36 -12.96 6.39
CA GLY A 19 5.26 -14.10 6.20
C GLY A 19 6.66 -13.69 5.74
N PRO A 20 7.56 -14.66 5.49
CA PRO A 20 8.94 -14.38 5.11
C PRO A 20 9.07 -13.83 3.69
N LEU A 21 10.19 -13.13 3.46
CA LEU A 21 10.59 -12.70 2.11
C LEU A 21 10.98 -13.92 1.24
N GLY A 22 10.91 -13.75 -0.08
CA GLY A 22 11.42 -14.72 -1.04
C GLY A 22 10.54 -15.96 -1.28
N VAL A 23 9.33 -16.00 -0.73
CA VAL A 23 8.36 -17.06 -0.97
C VAL A 23 6.98 -16.47 -1.30
N GLY A 24 6.26 -17.19 -2.15
CA GLY A 24 4.90 -16.85 -2.57
C GLY A 24 4.17 -18.07 -3.09
N ALA A 25 2.94 -17.88 -3.51
CA ALA A 25 2.11 -18.92 -4.10
C ALA A 25 1.42 -18.44 -5.37
N LEU A 26 1.29 -19.34 -6.34
CA LEU A 26 0.43 -19.19 -7.49
C LEU A 26 -0.78 -20.10 -7.31
N ILE A 27 -1.96 -19.52 -7.18
CA ILE A 27 -3.24 -20.24 -7.07
C ILE A 27 -3.86 -20.28 -8.46
N LEU A 28 -4.20 -21.47 -8.92
CA LEU A 28 -4.78 -21.72 -10.25
C LEU A 28 -6.12 -22.46 -10.14
N ARG A 29 -7.02 -22.19 -11.06
CA ARG A 29 -8.15 -23.10 -11.29
C ARG A 29 -7.63 -24.48 -11.71
N ARG A 30 -8.30 -25.58 -11.27
CA ARG A 30 -7.84 -26.94 -11.54
C ARG A 30 -7.69 -27.29 -13.03
N ALA A 31 -8.49 -26.68 -13.88
CA ALA A 31 -8.48 -26.92 -15.33
C ALA A 31 -7.41 -26.08 -16.08
N VAL A 32 -6.60 -25.31 -15.36
CA VAL A 32 -5.57 -24.48 -15.98
C VAL A 32 -4.29 -25.29 -16.10
N GLU A 33 -3.81 -25.47 -17.31
CA GLU A 33 -2.49 -25.98 -17.62
C GLU A 33 -1.56 -24.81 -17.93
N LEU A 34 -0.38 -24.82 -17.31
CA LEU A 34 0.68 -23.85 -17.56
C LEU A 34 1.91 -24.58 -18.08
N PRO A 35 2.55 -24.07 -19.13
CA PRO A 35 3.84 -24.58 -19.53
C PRO A 35 4.86 -24.28 -18.43
N PRO A 36 5.75 -25.21 -18.08
CA PRO A 36 6.77 -24.97 -17.08
C PRO A 36 7.77 -23.91 -17.54
N LEU A 37 8.12 -22.99 -16.65
CA LEU A 37 9.19 -22.02 -16.89
C LEU A 37 10.55 -22.55 -16.43
N LEU A 38 10.56 -23.49 -15.45
CA LEU A 38 11.76 -24.11 -14.89
C LEU A 38 11.61 -25.62 -15.00
N HIS A 39 12.51 -26.23 -15.76
CA HIS A 39 12.59 -27.68 -15.94
C HIS A 39 13.56 -28.30 -14.93
N GLY A 40 13.33 -29.55 -14.52
CA GLY A 40 14.19 -30.27 -13.57
C GLY A 40 13.49 -31.47 -12.92
N GLY A 41 13.53 -31.56 -11.61
CA GLY A 41 13.09 -32.72 -10.84
C GLY A 41 11.58 -32.85 -10.60
N GLY A 42 10.73 -32.12 -11.31
CA GLY A 42 9.26 -32.30 -11.28
C GLY A 42 8.56 -31.70 -10.05
N GLN A 43 9.22 -30.86 -9.25
CA GLN A 43 8.59 -30.21 -8.11
C GLN A 43 7.45 -29.29 -8.56
N GLU A 44 6.51 -29.04 -7.67
CA GLU A 44 5.33 -28.20 -7.90
C GLU A 44 4.52 -28.64 -9.15
N ARG A 45 4.31 -29.95 -9.27
CA ARG A 45 3.53 -30.58 -10.37
C ARG A 45 4.14 -30.31 -11.76
N ASP A 46 5.45 -30.37 -11.87
CA ASP A 46 6.23 -30.05 -13.09
C ASP A 46 6.09 -28.60 -13.60
N ILE A 47 5.34 -27.76 -12.93
CA ILE A 47 5.17 -26.35 -13.33
C ILE A 47 6.39 -25.50 -12.94
N ARG A 48 6.96 -25.76 -11.76
CA ARG A 48 8.13 -25.05 -11.26
C ARG A 48 9.08 -26.02 -10.57
N SER A 49 10.00 -26.58 -11.32
CA SER A 49 11.03 -27.49 -10.81
C SER A 49 12.08 -26.77 -9.97
N GLY A 50 12.83 -27.53 -9.20
CA GLY A 50 13.86 -27.09 -8.27
C GLY A 50 13.46 -27.34 -6.82
N THR A 51 14.47 -27.60 -5.97
CA THR A 51 14.26 -27.84 -4.54
C THR A 51 13.46 -26.70 -3.92
N VAL A 52 12.37 -27.03 -3.25
CA VAL A 52 11.50 -26.04 -2.60
C VAL A 52 12.11 -25.57 -1.28
N ASN A 53 11.92 -24.29 -0.95
CA ASN A 53 12.28 -23.73 0.35
C ASN A 53 11.20 -24.10 1.38
N ALA A 54 11.23 -25.36 1.87
CA ALA A 54 10.22 -25.88 2.79
C ALA A 54 10.09 -25.04 4.08
N PRO A 55 11.17 -24.56 4.74
CA PRO A 55 11.04 -23.68 5.89
C PRO A 55 10.24 -22.40 5.59
N ALA A 56 10.50 -21.75 4.47
CA ALA A 56 9.78 -20.54 4.09
C ALA A 56 8.31 -20.82 3.73
N ILE A 57 8.02 -21.97 3.11
CA ILE A 57 6.64 -22.41 2.81
C ILE A 57 5.85 -22.65 4.11
N VAL A 58 6.45 -23.33 5.08
CA VAL A 58 5.82 -23.59 6.40
C VAL A 58 5.57 -22.26 7.14
N ALA A 59 6.56 -21.36 7.14
CA ALA A 59 6.40 -20.03 7.75
C ALA A 59 5.33 -19.20 7.03
N PHE A 60 5.20 -19.29 5.71
CA PHE A 60 4.13 -18.64 4.96
C PHE A 60 2.75 -19.20 5.35
N ALA A 61 2.62 -20.52 5.44
CA ALA A 61 1.37 -21.16 5.88
C ALA A 61 0.99 -20.72 7.31
N ALA A 62 1.96 -20.65 8.22
CA ALA A 62 1.74 -20.16 9.58
C ALA A 62 1.29 -18.70 9.60
N ALA A 63 1.90 -17.82 8.79
CA ALA A 63 1.49 -16.42 8.67
C ALA A 63 0.05 -16.29 8.17
N VAL A 64 -0.34 -17.06 7.14
CA VAL A 64 -1.72 -17.06 6.63
C VAL A 64 -2.69 -17.54 7.71
N ALA A 65 -2.35 -18.60 8.45
CA ALA A 65 -3.18 -19.13 9.53
C ALA A 65 -3.33 -18.16 10.70
N ALA A 66 -2.27 -17.39 11.01
CA ALA A 66 -2.25 -16.39 12.07
C ALA A 66 -2.89 -15.05 11.66
N THR A 67 -3.18 -14.84 10.38
CA THR A 67 -3.76 -13.59 9.90
C THR A 67 -5.15 -13.38 10.49
N ASN A 68 -5.26 -12.40 11.38
CA ASN A 68 -6.52 -11.92 11.93
C ASN A 68 -6.73 -10.48 11.43
N TYR A 69 -7.25 -10.35 10.21
CA TYR A 69 -7.50 -9.05 9.61
C TYR A 69 -8.94 -8.62 9.85
N ASP A 70 -9.12 -7.75 10.85
CA ASP A 70 -10.40 -7.12 11.14
C ASP A 70 -10.62 -5.94 10.18
N ALA A 71 -11.37 -6.19 9.11
CA ALA A 71 -11.66 -5.20 8.08
C ALA A 71 -12.51 -4.03 8.61
N GLU A 72 -13.39 -4.27 9.59
CA GLU A 72 -14.24 -3.22 10.19
C GLU A 72 -13.42 -2.28 11.05
N LYS A 73 -12.57 -2.81 11.95
CA LYS A 73 -11.63 -2.05 12.74
C LYS A 73 -10.74 -1.17 11.85
N VAL A 74 -10.11 -1.79 10.85
CA VAL A 74 -9.17 -1.09 9.96
C VAL A 74 -9.89 -0.01 9.14
N THR A 75 -11.12 -0.27 8.67
CA THR A 75 -11.97 0.72 8.02
C THR A 75 -12.30 1.89 8.94
N SER A 76 -12.60 1.62 10.21
CA SER A 76 -12.90 2.65 11.20
C SER A 76 -11.70 3.57 11.42
N LEU A 77 -10.51 3.02 11.61
CA LEU A 77 -9.26 3.77 11.77
C LEU A 77 -8.97 4.65 10.54
N ARG A 78 -9.08 4.09 9.35
CA ARG A 78 -8.93 4.84 8.09
C ARG A 78 -9.93 6.00 7.99
N LYS A 79 -11.21 5.75 8.27
CA LYS A 79 -12.24 6.80 8.23
C LYS A 79 -12.00 7.88 9.30
N LYS A 80 -11.55 7.50 10.50
CA LYS A 80 -11.16 8.45 11.57
C LYS A 80 -10.02 9.34 11.09
N PHE A 81 -8.99 8.75 10.48
CA PHE A 81 -7.85 9.48 9.92
C PHE A 81 -8.28 10.45 8.82
N GLU A 82 -9.04 9.97 7.81
CA GLU A 82 -9.52 10.79 6.70
C GLU A 82 -10.35 12.00 7.18
N ARG A 83 -11.27 11.78 8.12
CA ARG A 83 -12.04 12.88 8.73
C ARG A 83 -11.15 13.87 9.49
N GLY A 84 -10.16 13.37 10.24
CA GLY A 84 -9.21 14.22 10.94
C GLY A 84 -8.39 15.07 9.98
N VAL A 85 -7.89 14.47 8.89
CA VAL A 85 -7.17 15.21 7.84
C VAL A 85 -8.04 16.29 7.23
N GLN A 86 -9.27 15.98 6.86
CA GLN A 86 -10.19 16.97 6.26
C GLN A 86 -10.58 18.10 7.22
N SER A 87 -10.62 17.82 8.53
CA SER A 87 -10.84 18.86 9.54
C SER A 87 -9.64 19.80 9.68
N LEU A 88 -8.42 19.26 9.60
CA LEU A 88 -7.16 20.01 9.69
C LEU A 88 -6.83 20.74 8.37
N ARG A 89 -7.21 20.14 7.25
CA ARG A 89 -6.91 20.60 5.90
C ARG A 89 -8.14 20.38 5.01
N PRO A 90 -9.10 21.32 4.98
CA PRO A 90 -10.36 21.16 4.23
C PRO A 90 -10.20 20.99 2.71
N ASP A 91 -9.08 21.48 2.14
CA ASP A 91 -8.73 21.33 0.74
C ASP A 91 -8.01 20.02 0.42
N ALA A 92 -7.70 19.17 1.41
CA ALA A 92 -7.12 17.85 1.17
C ALA A 92 -8.12 16.95 0.42
N ILE A 93 -7.60 16.21 -0.55
CA ILE A 93 -8.41 15.36 -1.43
C ILE A 93 -8.16 13.88 -1.10
N VAL A 94 -9.17 13.16 -0.66
CA VAL A 94 -9.11 11.71 -0.53
C VAL A 94 -9.34 11.09 -1.90
N ASN A 95 -8.29 10.52 -2.50
CA ASN A 95 -8.36 9.93 -3.82
C ASN A 95 -9.15 8.61 -3.79
N GLY A 96 -10.10 8.46 -4.72
CA GLY A 96 -10.96 7.28 -4.81
C GLY A 96 -12.00 7.17 -3.69
N ALA A 97 -12.39 8.28 -3.04
CA ALA A 97 -13.34 8.27 -1.93
C ALA A 97 -14.68 7.62 -2.27
N GLU A 98 -15.17 7.84 -3.50
CA GLU A 98 -16.47 7.35 -3.99
C GLU A 98 -16.42 5.91 -4.52
N ALA A 99 -15.24 5.32 -4.65
CA ALA A 99 -15.07 3.96 -5.15
C ALA A 99 -14.99 2.93 -4.02
N ALA A 100 -15.25 1.66 -4.34
CA ALA A 100 -14.92 0.55 -3.46
C ALA A 100 -13.40 0.49 -3.27
N ARG A 101 -12.94 0.57 -2.02
CA ARG A 101 -11.51 0.62 -1.67
C ARG A 101 -11.14 -0.49 -0.69
N LEU A 102 -9.87 -0.84 -0.66
CA LEU A 102 -9.34 -1.68 0.40
C LEU A 102 -9.55 -0.99 1.76
N PRO A 103 -9.93 -1.75 2.80
CA PRO A 103 -10.24 -1.20 4.12
C PRO A 103 -9.14 -0.31 4.71
N GLY A 104 -7.89 -0.74 4.58
CA GLY A 104 -6.74 -0.12 5.24
C GLY A 104 -5.93 0.86 4.40
N ILE A 105 -6.39 1.27 3.20
CA ILE A 105 -5.62 2.15 2.34
C ILE A 105 -6.30 3.50 2.18
N SER A 106 -5.57 4.58 2.45
CA SER A 106 -5.97 5.95 2.14
C SER A 106 -4.87 6.64 1.34
N ASN A 107 -5.24 7.18 0.18
CA ASN A 107 -4.37 8.05 -0.60
C ASN A 107 -4.93 9.47 -0.54
N ILE A 108 -4.13 10.40 -0.06
CA ILE A 108 -4.56 11.79 0.20
C ILE A 108 -3.62 12.75 -0.50
N THR A 109 -4.19 13.65 -1.28
CA THR A 109 -3.50 14.80 -1.88
C THR A 109 -3.52 15.98 -0.93
N PHE A 110 -2.38 16.62 -0.75
CA PHE A 110 -2.22 17.87 0.01
C PHE A 110 -1.83 18.99 -0.95
N PRO A 111 -2.79 19.77 -1.46
CA PRO A 111 -2.53 20.81 -2.46
C PRO A 111 -1.46 21.80 -2.03
N GLY A 112 -0.59 22.17 -2.97
CA GLY A 112 0.49 23.14 -2.72
C GLY A 112 1.75 22.56 -2.06
N THR A 113 1.84 21.24 -1.90
CA THR A 113 3.01 20.55 -1.35
C THR A 113 3.67 19.63 -2.38
N GLN A 114 4.81 19.05 -2.00
CA GLN A 114 5.48 17.98 -2.75
C GLN A 114 5.52 16.70 -1.91
N SER A 115 5.11 15.59 -2.48
CA SER A 115 4.99 14.30 -1.76
C SER A 115 6.32 13.83 -1.17
N ASP A 116 7.45 14.02 -1.85
CA ASP A 116 8.76 13.61 -1.34
C ASP A 116 9.17 14.44 -0.12
N SER A 117 8.91 15.76 -0.15
CA SER A 117 9.15 16.62 1.01
C SER A 117 8.28 16.20 2.20
N LEU A 118 6.99 15.95 1.95
CA LEU A 118 6.07 15.48 2.99
C LEU A 118 6.50 14.11 3.53
N LEU A 119 6.95 13.18 2.67
CA LEU A 119 7.42 11.86 3.07
C LEU A 119 8.58 11.97 4.07
N LEU A 120 9.60 12.77 3.75
CA LEU A 120 10.75 12.99 4.62
C LEU A 120 10.36 13.66 5.94
N LEU A 121 9.44 14.62 5.89
CA LEU A 121 8.92 15.28 7.08
C LEU A 121 8.12 14.32 7.96
N MET A 122 7.25 13.49 7.38
CA MET A 122 6.50 12.46 8.11
C MET A 122 7.45 11.43 8.74
N ASP A 123 8.46 10.98 8.01
CA ASP A 123 9.47 10.04 8.53
C ASP A 123 10.25 10.64 9.70
N SER A 124 10.62 11.92 9.63
CA SER A 124 11.28 12.63 10.74
C SER A 124 10.41 12.68 12.01
N GLU A 125 9.09 12.68 11.84
CA GLU A 125 8.09 12.61 12.92
C GLU A 125 7.72 11.17 13.29
N LYS A 126 8.43 10.15 12.77
CA LYS A 126 8.19 8.72 13.02
C LYS A 126 6.84 8.19 12.50
N VAL A 127 6.29 8.81 11.48
CA VAL A 127 5.09 8.33 10.78
C VAL A 127 5.48 7.84 9.40
N SER A 128 5.40 6.53 9.21
CA SER A 128 5.68 5.89 7.92
C SER A 128 4.51 6.05 6.96
N CYS A 129 4.79 6.53 5.76
CA CYS A 129 3.83 6.62 4.66
C CYS A 129 4.54 6.32 3.33
N SER A 130 3.87 6.46 2.20
CA SER A 130 4.48 6.24 0.88
C SER A 130 4.07 7.34 -0.10
N THR A 131 4.98 7.67 -1.00
CA THR A 131 4.67 8.44 -2.20
C THR A 131 4.30 7.49 -3.35
N GLY A 132 3.55 7.94 -4.33
CA GLY A 132 3.32 7.34 -5.65
C GLY A 132 3.39 5.82 -5.76
N ALA A 133 3.95 5.34 -6.87
CA ALA A 133 4.25 3.93 -7.10
C ALA A 133 5.66 3.63 -6.59
N ALA A 134 5.78 2.73 -5.61
CA ALA A 134 7.04 2.34 -4.96
C ALA A 134 8.10 1.74 -5.92
N CYS A 135 7.72 1.43 -7.17
CA CYS A 135 8.62 0.82 -8.17
C CYS A 135 9.44 1.84 -8.97
N SER A 136 9.26 3.14 -8.77
CA SER A 136 9.98 4.20 -9.49
C SER A 136 11.16 4.74 -8.66
N ALA A 137 11.88 3.89 -7.94
CA ALA A 137 13.02 4.28 -7.13
C ALA A 137 14.05 5.07 -7.98
N GLY A 138 14.18 6.36 -7.73
CA GLY A 138 15.19 7.23 -8.34
C GLY A 138 14.71 8.17 -9.45
N VAL A 139 13.48 8.08 -9.93
CA VAL A 139 12.91 9.03 -10.89
C VAL A 139 11.65 9.65 -10.31
N HIS A 140 11.64 10.96 -10.17
CA HIS A 140 10.50 11.74 -9.65
C HIS A 140 9.37 11.76 -10.70
N GLN A 141 8.56 10.71 -10.74
CA GLN A 141 7.41 10.62 -11.65
C GLN A 141 6.10 10.58 -10.85
N PRO A 142 5.05 11.28 -11.36
CA PRO A 142 3.73 11.20 -10.76
C PRO A 142 3.19 9.77 -10.81
N SER A 143 2.35 9.41 -9.86
CA SER A 143 1.72 8.09 -9.83
C SER A 143 0.87 7.88 -11.09
N HIS A 144 1.26 6.92 -11.93
CA HIS A 144 0.48 6.53 -13.11
C HIS A 144 -0.95 6.10 -12.76
N VAL A 145 -1.18 5.60 -11.53
CA VAL A 145 -2.52 5.24 -11.04
C VAL A 145 -3.36 6.49 -10.84
N LEU A 146 -2.82 7.53 -10.18
CA LEU A 146 -3.54 8.79 -9.98
C LEU A 146 -3.79 9.49 -11.32
N MET A 147 -2.83 9.44 -12.24
CA MET A 147 -3.00 9.96 -13.60
C MET A 147 -4.14 9.25 -14.34
N ALA A 148 -4.19 7.92 -14.28
CA ALA A 148 -5.27 7.12 -14.85
C ALA A 148 -6.63 7.38 -14.21
N MET A 149 -6.66 7.86 -12.95
CA MET A 149 -7.85 8.33 -12.25
C MET A 149 -8.24 9.78 -12.63
N GLY A 150 -7.57 10.39 -13.61
CA GLY A 150 -7.85 11.74 -14.08
C GLY A 150 -7.24 12.86 -13.24
N ARG A 151 -6.27 12.56 -12.37
CA ARG A 151 -5.53 13.59 -11.63
C ARG A 151 -4.44 14.20 -12.50
N SER A 152 -4.22 15.51 -12.37
CA SER A 152 -3.08 16.18 -13.00
C SER A 152 -1.76 15.78 -12.33
N ASP A 153 -0.63 15.97 -13.02
CA ASP A 153 0.71 15.72 -12.49
C ASP A 153 0.93 16.40 -11.13
N VAL A 154 0.55 17.66 -11.01
CA VAL A 154 0.70 18.45 -9.79
C VAL A 154 -0.05 17.82 -8.62
N VAL A 155 -1.28 17.36 -8.85
CA VAL A 155 -2.10 16.67 -7.84
C VAL A 155 -1.48 15.32 -7.46
N ALA A 156 -1.03 14.56 -8.45
CA ALA A 156 -0.41 13.26 -8.22
C ALA A 156 0.91 13.38 -7.42
N GLN A 157 1.71 14.43 -7.70
CA GLN A 157 2.97 14.72 -6.98
C GLN A 157 2.79 15.30 -5.58
N SER A 158 1.57 15.65 -5.19
CA SER A 158 1.24 16.17 -3.85
C SER A 158 0.53 15.12 -2.98
N SER A 159 0.63 13.83 -3.34
CA SER A 159 -0.18 12.76 -2.73
C SER A 159 0.66 11.81 -1.91
N LEU A 160 0.18 11.47 -0.70
CA LEU A 160 0.72 10.43 0.17
C LEU A 160 -0.27 9.29 0.33
N ARG A 161 0.25 8.06 0.44
CA ARG A 161 -0.52 6.88 0.79
C ARG A 161 -0.24 6.46 2.22
N PHE A 162 -1.30 6.36 3.00
CA PHE A 162 -1.30 5.83 4.36
C PHE A 162 -1.89 4.42 4.36
N SER A 163 -1.29 3.54 5.15
CA SER A 163 -1.71 2.14 5.25
C SER A 163 -1.96 1.76 6.70
N PHE A 164 -3.12 1.20 6.96
CA PHE A 164 -3.56 0.69 8.27
C PHE A 164 -3.61 -0.83 8.21
N GLY A 165 -3.14 -1.48 9.24
CA GLY A 165 -3.09 -2.94 9.34
C GLY A 165 -3.68 -3.47 10.65
N ALA A 166 -3.55 -4.77 10.86
CA ALA A 166 -4.09 -5.44 12.05
C ALA A 166 -3.53 -4.87 13.38
N THR A 167 -2.29 -4.38 13.37
CA THR A 167 -1.62 -3.80 14.53
C THR A 167 -1.92 -2.32 14.75
N SER A 168 -2.52 -1.64 13.76
CA SER A 168 -2.85 -0.22 13.88
C SER A 168 -3.89 0.03 14.97
N THR A 169 -3.74 1.15 15.68
CA THR A 169 -4.55 1.56 16.81
C THR A 169 -5.11 2.97 16.64
N ASP A 170 -6.08 3.35 17.47
CA ASP A 170 -6.56 4.72 17.56
C ASP A 170 -5.47 5.72 17.93
N SER A 171 -4.56 5.33 18.83
CA SER A 171 -3.42 6.16 19.24
C SER A 171 -2.49 6.46 18.07
N ASP A 172 -2.27 5.52 17.14
CA ASP A 172 -1.46 5.75 15.94
C ASP A 172 -2.12 6.80 15.03
N VAL A 173 -3.45 6.73 14.89
CA VAL A 173 -4.22 7.72 14.13
C VAL A 173 -4.11 9.10 14.77
N GLU A 174 -4.30 9.20 16.08
CA GLU A 174 -4.22 10.45 16.84
C GLU A 174 -2.82 11.06 16.76
N PHE A 175 -1.79 10.23 16.89
CA PHE A 175 -0.41 10.66 16.75
C PHE A 175 -0.14 11.21 15.33
N ALA A 176 -0.51 10.47 14.29
CA ALA A 176 -0.33 10.92 12.91
C ALA A 176 -1.06 12.25 12.63
N LEU A 177 -2.28 12.42 13.14
CA LEU A 177 -3.04 13.66 13.02
C LEU A 177 -2.40 14.81 13.82
N SER A 178 -1.76 14.55 14.95
CA SER A 178 -1.14 15.57 15.78
C SER A 178 0.10 16.19 15.14
N VAL A 179 0.86 15.43 14.34
CA VAL A 179 2.07 15.90 13.65
C VAL A 179 1.78 16.53 12.30
N LEU A 180 0.67 16.17 11.67
CA LEU A 180 0.31 16.53 10.31
C LEU A 180 0.28 18.06 10.04
N PRO A 181 -0.27 18.94 10.92
CA PRO A 181 -0.29 20.37 10.68
C PRO A 181 1.11 20.96 10.48
N ARG A 182 2.05 20.61 11.36
CA ARG A 182 3.44 21.05 11.29
C ARG A 182 4.15 20.54 10.03
N VAL A 183 3.88 19.28 9.65
CA VAL A 183 4.44 18.69 8.44
C VAL A 183 3.94 19.41 7.19
N ILE A 184 2.64 19.69 7.12
CA ILE A 184 2.05 20.42 5.97
C ILE A 184 2.59 21.84 5.90
N GLU A 185 2.66 22.57 7.00
CA GLU A 185 3.20 23.94 7.05
C GLU A 185 4.63 23.98 6.51
N ARG A 186 5.50 23.10 6.99
CA ARG A 186 6.88 22.99 6.51
C ARG A 186 6.95 22.59 5.04
N GLY A 187 6.08 21.67 4.59
CA GLY A 187 5.99 21.24 3.19
C GLY A 187 5.59 22.37 2.25
N LEU A 188 4.65 23.22 2.67
CA LEU A 188 4.22 24.40 1.93
C LEU A 188 5.36 25.44 1.84
N ALA A 189 6.06 25.71 2.95
CA ALA A 189 7.19 26.62 2.97
C ALA A 189 8.31 26.14 2.04
N ALA A 190 8.66 24.85 2.05
CA ALA A 190 9.66 24.29 1.16
C ALA A 190 9.27 24.41 -0.33
N HIS A 191 7.99 24.24 -0.66
CA HIS A 191 7.50 24.36 -2.04
C HIS A 191 7.50 25.82 -2.55
N SER A 192 7.28 26.79 -1.68
CA SER A 192 7.28 28.22 -2.04
C SER A 192 8.69 28.76 -2.34
N VAL A 193 9.73 28.22 -1.69
CA VAL A 193 11.13 28.62 -1.89
C VAL A 193 11.73 28.02 -3.18
N GLY A 194 11.23 26.90 -3.65
CA GLY A 194 11.72 26.20 -4.85
C GLY A 194 11.10 26.65 -6.18
N ARG A 195 10.23 27.65 -6.20
CA ARG A 195 9.72 28.26 -7.45
C ARG A 195 10.55 29.47 -7.82
N PRO A 196 11.23 29.45 -9.02
CA PRO A 196 11.92 30.64 -9.53
C PRO A 196 10.95 31.77 -9.87
#